data_1184b5d1fafd1c4ab9a2492be7050981
#
_entry.id   1184b5d1fafd1c4ab9a2492be7050981
#
_cell.length_a   1.000
_cell.length_b   1.000
_cell.length_c   1.000
_cell.angle_alpha   90.00
_cell.angle_beta   90.00
_cell.angle_gamma   90.00
#
_symmetry.space_group_name_H-M   'P 1'
#
loop_
_entity.id
_entity.type
_entity.pdbx_description
1 polymer ?
#
loop_
_entity_poly.entity_id
_entity_poly.type
_entity_poly.pdbx_seq_one_letter_code
_entity_poly.pdbx_strand_id
1 'polypeptide(L)'
;RRNIRCVAFGWDGKIIAEVPSTKGDIDAGFAIFDPSTGECLNGSDSIWAFLEEVLPDDEEDLLSAANYFEWLTKTSTPAAYDECIGFDVPPFLGGPVSLKNMSVIDLEVYWELTAPLIAAWRDSDDGTPVNVRFE
;
A
#
# COMPACT_ATOMS: atom_id res chain seq x y z
N ARG A 1 14.69 5.44 -14.09
CA ARG A 1 13.31 5.45 -13.59
C ARG A 1 12.57 4.26 -14.17
N ARG A 2 12.18 3.28 -13.35
CA ARG A 2 11.41 2.13 -13.81
C ARG A 2 9.98 2.57 -14.08
N ASN A 3 9.43 2.19 -15.21
CA ASN A 3 8.02 2.39 -15.51
C ASN A 3 7.22 1.30 -14.79
N ILE A 4 6.71 1.61 -13.61
CA ILE A 4 5.82 0.74 -12.85
C ILE A 4 4.40 0.98 -13.33
N ARG A 5 3.68 -0.10 -13.65
CA ARG A 5 2.28 -0.03 -14.08
C ARG A 5 1.39 -0.60 -13.00
N CYS A 6 0.55 0.24 -12.40
CA CYS A 6 -0.48 -0.21 -11.48
C CYS A 6 -1.54 -1.02 -12.24
N VAL A 7 -1.82 -2.23 -11.78
CA VAL A 7 -2.83 -3.13 -12.39
C VAL A 7 -4.05 -3.32 -11.50
N ALA A 8 -3.90 -3.14 -10.20
CA ALA A 8 -4.99 -3.22 -9.23
C ALA A 8 -4.60 -2.50 -7.94
N PHE A 9 -5.59 -2.23 -7.10
CA PHE A 9 -5.37 -1.71 -5.76
C PHE A 9 -6.41 -2.27 -4.78
N GLY A 10 -6.04 -2.28 -3.50
CA GLY A 10 -6.91 -2.70 -2.41
C GLY A 10 -7.63 -1.54 -1.74
N TRP A 11 -8.60 -1.88 -0.90
CA TRP A 11 -9.39 -0.93 -0.11
C TRP A 11 -8.53 -0.05 0.81
N ASP A 12 -7.39 -0.55 1.24
CA ASP A 12 -6.44 0.11 2.16
C ASP A 12 -5.33 0.90 1.45
N GLY A 13 -5.44 1.04 0.14
CA GLY A 13 -4.46 1.77 -0.67
C GLY A 13 -3.26 0.95 -1.14
N LYS A 14 -3.16 -0.33 -0.81
CA LYS A 14 -2.14 -1.20 -1.39
C LYS A 14 -2.26 -1.23 -2.91
N ILE A 15 -1.13 -1.14 -3.59
CA ILE A 15 -1.07 -1.18 -5.05
C ILE A 15 -0.42 -2.49 -5.49
N ILE A 16 -1.06 -3.17 -6.43
CA ILE A 16 -0.48 -4.28 -7.17
C ILE A 16 0.02 -3.72 -8.49
N ALA A 17 1.30 -3.83 -8.72
CA ALA A 17 1.94 -3.23 -9.89
C ALA A 17 2.85 -4.20 -10.61
N GLU A 18 2.88 -4.05 -11.93
CA GLU A 18 3.86 -4.72 -12.76
C GLU A 18 5.17 -3.93 -12.75
N VAL A 19 6.24 -4.61 -12.35
CA VAL A 19 7.61 -4.09 -12.39
C VAL A 19 8.30 -4.69 -13.61
N PRO A 20 8.57 -3.90 -14.65
CA PRO A 20 9.15 -4.43 -15.87
C PRO A 20 10.55 -4.97 -15.66
N SER A 21 10.83 -6.10 -16.34
CA SER A 21 12.15 -6.71 -16.34
C SER A 21 13.15 -5.83 -17.07
N THR A 22 14.21 -5.47 -16.38
CA THR A 22 15.44 -5.01 -17.04
C THR A 22 16.47 -6.14 -17.03
N LYS A 23 17.36 -6.15 -18.01
CA LYS A 23 18.36 -7.22 -18.16
C LYS A 23 19.19 -7.39 -16.88
N GLY A 24 19.06 -8.54 -16.22
CA GLY A 24 19.73 -8.84 -14.96
C GLY A 24 18.95 -8.51 -13.70
N ASP A 25 17.70 -8.11 -13.82
CA ASP A 25 16.85 -7.74 -12.70
C ASP A 25 16.11 -8.97 -12.15
N ILE A 26 16.37 -9.32 -10.90
CA ILE A 26 15.70 -10.42 -10.21
C ILE A 26 14.35 -9.99 -9.60
N ASP A 27 14.06 -8.70 -9.59
CA ASP A 27 12.86 -8.12 -8.98
C ASP A 27 11.76 -7.81 -10.01
N ALA A 28 11.89 -8.36 -11.22
CA ALA A 28 10.88 -8.23 -12.26
C ALA A 28 9.65 -9.10 -11.95
N GLY A 29 8.47 -8.60 -12.29
CA GLY A 29 7.20 -9.31 -12.09
C GLY A 29 6.14 -8.44 -11.45
N PHE A 30 5.27 -9.04 -10.66
CA PHE A 30 4.22 -8.32 -9.92
C PHE A 30 4.64 -8.12 -8.47
N ALA A 31 4.50 -6.90 -7.99
CA ALA A 31 4.83 -6.51 -6.63
C ALA A 31 3.62 -5.82 -5.97
N ILE A 32 3.55 -5.94 -4.65
CA ILE A 32 2.56 -5.25 -3.83
C ILE A 32 3.28 -4.17 -3.05
N PHE A 33 2.79 -2.94 -3.18
CA PHE A 33 3.30 -1.79 -2.43
C PHE A 33 2.29 -1.41 -1.36
N ASP A 34 2.74 -1.42 -0.10
CA ASP A 34 1.92 -1.07 1.05
C ASP A 34 2.23 0.35 1.54
N PRO A 35 1.29 1.29 1.41
CA PRO A 35 1.52 2.67 1.85
C PRO A 35 1.57 2.83 3.37
N SER A 36 1.03 1.88 4.13
CA SER A 36 1.00 1.97 5.59
C SER A 36 2.33 1.59 6.24
N THR A 37 3.08 0.69 5.61
CA THR A 37 4.37 0.17 6.11
C THR A 37 5.56 0.65 5.28
N GLY A 38 5.31 1.10 4.06
CA GLY A 38 6.35 1.42 3.10
C GLY A 38 7.02 0.18 2.49
N GLU A 39 6.48 -1.00 2.73
CA GLU A 39 7.03 -2.25 2.22
C GLU A 39 6.64 -2.51 0.77
N CYS A 40 7.55 -3.18 0.07
CA CYS A 40 7.31 -3.73 -1.26
C CYS A 40 7.49 -5.24 -1.19
N LEU A 41 6.43 -5.98 -1.47
CA LEU A 41 6.44 -7.44 -1.48
C LEU A 41 6.41 -7.94 -2.91
N ASN A 42 7.35 -8.79 -3.28
CA ASN A 42 7.36 -9.45 -4.59
C ASN A 42 6.29 -10.55 -4.61
N GLY A 43 5.35 -10.42 -5.54
CA GLY A 43 4.23 -11.35 -5.65
C GLY A 43 4.54 -12.58 -6.49
N SER A 44 4.77 -12.39 -7.77
CA SER A 44 5.03 -13.50 -8.70
C SER A 44 5.46 -12.99 -10.09
N ASP A 45 5.86 -13.93 -10.96
CA ASP A 45 6.30 -13.62 -12.32
C ASP A 45 5.15 -13.25 -13.27
N SER A 46 3.91 -13.63 -12.94
CA SER A 46 2.74 -13.33 -13.77
C SER A 46 1.53 -12.94 -12.94
N ILE A 47 0.65 -12.14 -13.54
CA ILE A 47 -0.62 -11.76 -12.89
C ILE A 47 -1.52 -12.97 -12.63
N TRP A 48 -1.50 -13.96 -13.51
CA TRP A 48 -2.31 -15.16 -13.35
C TRP A 48 -1.85 -16.00 -12.16
N ALA A 49 -0.54 -16.23 -12.02
CA ALA A 49 0.03 -16.90 -10.87
C ALA A 49 -0.26 -16.13 -9.57
N PHE A 50 -0.20 -14.81 -9.61
CA PHE A 50 -0.56 -13.98 -8.46
C PHE A 50 -2.03 -14.16 -8.05
N LEU A 51 -2.96 -14.09 -8.99
CA LEU A 51 -4.39 -14.19 -8.71
C LEU A 51 -4.84 -15.59 -8.32
N GLU A 52 -4.23 -16.63 -8.90
CA GLU A 52 -4.66 -18.03 -8.72
C GLU A 52 -3.93 -18.76 -7.59
N GLU A 53 -2.69 -18.39 -7.31
CA GLU A 53 -1.83 -19.09 -6.36
C GLU A 53 -1.49 -18.26 -5.12
N VAL A 54 -1.05 -17.01 -5.31
CA VAL A 54 -0.57 -16.17 -4.21
C VAL A 54 -1.72 -15.57 -3.43
N LEU A 55 -2.67 -14.94 -4.12
CA LEU A 55 -3.76 -14.22 -3.48
C LEU A 55 -4.70 -15.12 -2.65
N PRO A 56 -5.12 -16.30 -3.11
CA PRO A 56 -5.97 -17.16 -2.32
C PRO A 56 -5.32 -17.71 -1.04
N ASP A 57 -4.03 -17.97 -1.08
CA ASP A 57 -3.30 -18.53 0.06
C ASP A 57 -3.01 -17.48 1.15
N ASP A 58 -2.83 -16.22 0.75
CA ASP A 58 -2.43 -15.13 1.64
C ASP A 58 -3.48 -14.01 1.71
N GLU A 59 -4.76 -14.32 1.47
CA GLU A 59 -5.85 -13.33 1.40
C GLU A 59 -5.88 -12.39 2.61
N GLU A 60 -5.79 -12.91 3.83
CA GLU A 60 -5.82 -12.09 5.04
C GLU A 60 -4.60 -11.18 5.16
N ASP A 61 -3.42 -11.68 4.85
CA ASP A 61 -2.20 -10.89 4.93
C ASP A 61 -2.11 -9.83 3.81
N LEU A 62 -2.59 -10.17 2.62
CA LEU A 62 -2.51 -9.28 1.46
C LEU A 62 -3.70 -8.33 1.37
N LEU A 63 -4.90 -8.81 1.62
CA LEU A 63 -6.12 -8.02 1.44
C LEU A 63 -6.67 -7.43 2.73
N SER A 64 -6.31 -8.00 3.87
CA SER A 64 -6.81 -7.56 5.19
C SER A 64 -8.34 -7.45 5.25
N ALA A 65 -9.02 -8.46 4.70
CA ALA A 65 -10.48 -8.46 4.52
C ALA A 65 -11.25 -8.27 5.83
N ALA A 66 -10.79 -8.90 6.91
CA ALA A 66 -11.41 -8.76 8.23
C ALA A 66 -11.41 -7.31 8.72
N ASN A 67 -10.34 -6.58 8.49
CA ASN A 67 -10.23 -5.16 8.85
C ASN A 67 -11.20 -4.29 8.04
N TYR A 68 -11.41 -4.61 6.77
CA TYR A 68 -12.39 -3.89 5.95
C TYR A 68 -13.82 -4.15 6.42
N PHE A 69 -14.17 -5.38 6.76
CA PHE A 69 -15.48 -5.68 7.34
C PHE A 69 -15.70 -4.97 8.67
N GLU A 70 -14.69 -4.88 9.51
CA GLU A 70 -14.75 -4.11 10.75
C GLU A 70 -14.99 -2.62 10.48
N TRP A 71 -14.28 -2.03 9.53
CA TRP A 71 -14.49 -0.66 9.07
C TRP A 71 -15.92 -0.44 8.61
N LEU A 72 -16.44 -1.29 7.72
CA LEU A 72 -17.81 -1.18 7.21
C LEU A 72 -18.85 -1.30 8.32
N THR A 73 -18.66 -2.21 9.27
CA THR A 73 -19.57 -2.42 10.40
C THR A 73 -19.64 -1.22 11.31
N LYS A 74 -18.51 -0.57 11.58
CA LYS A 74 -18.43 0.55 12.53
C LYS A 74 -18.72 1.90 11.90
N THR A 75 -18.44 2.10 10.65
CA THR A 75 -18.57 3.41 9.99
C THR A 75 -19.69 3.48 8.96
N SER A 76 -20.10 2.35 8.40
CA SER A 76 -21.05 2.25 7.27
C SER A 76 -20.62 3.10 6.06
N THR A 77 -19.32 3.32 5.89
CA THR A 77 -18.76 4.20 4.87
C THR A 77 -17.83 3.39 3.96
N PRO A 78 -18.32 2.79 2.87
CA PRO A 78 -17.47 2.10 1.92
C PRO A 78 -16.60 3.08 1.14
N ALA A 79 -15.43 2.62 0.69
CA ALA A 79 -14.64 3.36 -0.27
C ALA A 79 -15.30 3.27 -1.66
N ALA A 80 -15.37 4.39 -2.37
CA ALA A 80 -15.76 4.40 -3.76
C ALA A 80 -14.64 3.81 -4.63
N TYR A 81 -14.92 3.61 -5.89
CA TYR A 81 -14.02 2.94 -6.84
C TYR A 81 -12.63 3.59 -6.96
N ASP A 82 -12.54 4.90 -6.78
CA ASP A 82 -11.31 5.71 -6.86
C ASP A 82 -10.79 6.13 -5.48
N GLU A 83 -11.37 5.59 -4.42
CA GLU A 83 -11.03 5.88 -3.03
C GLU A 83 -10.43 4.68 -2.33
N CYS A 84 -9.74 4.95 -1.21
CA CYS A 84 -9.29 3.93 -0.27
C CYS A 84 -9.54 4.40 1.16
N ILE A 85 -9.35 3.50 2.12
CA ILE A 85 -9.34 3.82 3.53
C ILE A 85 -7.88 3.92 3.95
N GLY A 86 -7.39 5.14 4.09
CA GLY A 86 -6.00 5.42 4.43
C GLY A 86 -5.81 5.80 5.89
N PHE A 87 -4.58 5.71 6.37
CA PHE A 87 -4.21 6.20 7.69
C PHE A 87 -3.95 7.71 7.64
N ASP A 88 -4.51 8.44 8.60
CA ASP A 88 -4.24 9.88 8.75
C ASP A 88 -2.77 10.13 9.12
N VAL A 89 -2.24 9.31 10.03
CA VAL A 89 -0.81 9.22 10.32
C VAL A 89 -0.35 7.80 10.01
N PRO A 90 0.53 7.61 9.04
CA PRO A 90 0.99 6.27 8.67
C PRO A 90 1.62 5.50 9.83
N PRO A 91 1.38 4.20 9.96
CA PRO A 91 2.00 3.38 11.00
C PRO A 91 3.53 3.42 11.00
N PHE A 92 4.18 3.50 9.85
CA PHE A 92 5.64 3.61 9.80
C PHE A 92 6.19 4.92 10.38
N LEU A 93 5.33 5.94 10.55
CA LEU A 93 5.64 7.19 11.25
C LEU A 93 5.13 7.22 12.69
N GLY A 94 4.68 6.08 13.21
CA GLY A 94 4.19 5.95 14.59
C GLY A 94 2.69 6.13 14.77
N GLY A 95 1.92 6.24 13.68
CA GLY A 95 0.47 6.31 13.75
C GLY A 95 -0.15 5.00 14.27
N PRO A 96 -1.22 5.05 15.06
CA PRO A 96 -1.85 3.84 15.57
C PRO A 96 -2.60 3.08 14.48
N VAL A 97 -2.55 1.74 14.52
CA VAL A 97 -3.39 0.88 13.69
C VAL A 97 -4.77 0.78 14.34
N SER A 98 -5.57 1.83 14.17
CA SER A 98 -6.91 1.90 14.72
C SER A 98 -7.85 2.66 13.79
N LEU A 99 -9.15 2.39 13.88
CA LEU A 99 -10.16 3.05 13.04
C LEU A 99 -10.19 4.58 13.24
N LYS A 100 -9.80 5.08 14.41
CA LYS A 100 -9.73 6.53 14.68
C LYS A 100 -8.65 7.25 13.88
N ASN A 101 -7.66 6.50 13.42
CA ASN A 101 -6.56 7.02 12.59
C ASN A 101 -6.78 6.73 11.10
N MET A 102 -8.00 6.39 10.71
CA MET A 102 -8.34 6.02 9.34
C MET A 102 -9.45 6.89 8.79
N SER A 103 -9.38 7.21 7.51
CA SER A 103 -10.40 7.96 6.80
C SER A 103 -10.47 7.56 5.33
N VAL A 104 -11.62 7.83 4.72
CA VAL A 104 -11.79 7.67 3.27
C VAL A 104 -11.03 8.79 2.58
N ILE A 105 -10.18 8.43 1.64
CA ILE A 105 -9.36 9.36 0.88
C ILE A 105 -9.27 8.90 -0.58
N ASP A 106 -9.14 9.84 -1.49
CA ASP A 106 -8.82 9.54 -2.88
C ASP A 106 -7.49 8.78 -2.96
N LEU A 107 -7.48 7.70 -3.75
CA LEU A 107 -6.31 6.80 -3.84
C LEU A 107 -5.05 7.51 -4.35
N GLU A 108 -5.21 8.33 -5.37
CA GLU A 108 -4.10 9.08 -5.97
C GLU A 108 -3.53 10.09 -4.97
N VAL A 109 -4.40 10.84 -4.30
CA VAL A 109 -4.01 11.79 -3.25
C VAL A 109 -3.29 11.08 -2.10
N TYR A 110 -3.79 9.93 -1.69
CA TYR A 110 -3.14 9.14 -0.62
C TYR A 110 -1.70 8.76 -0.97
N TRP A 111 -1.49 8.30 -2.20
CA TRP A 111 -0.14 7.96 -2.67
C TRP A 111 0.74 9.18 -2.91
N GLU A 112 0.18 10.29 -3.38
CA GLU A 112 0.92 11.56 -3.53
C GLU A 112 1.42 12.10 -2.18
N LEU A 113 0.66 11.89 -1.11
CA LEU A 113 1.05 12.27 0.24
C LEU A 113 2.03 11.28 0.87
N THR A 114 1.82 9.98 0.67
CA THR A 114 2.56 8.91 1.35
C THR A 114 3.89 8.57 0.69
N ALA A 115 3.98 8.58 -0.63
CA ALA A 115 5.19 8.17 -1.33
C ALA A 115 6.43 9.01 -0.97
N PRO A 116 6.35 10.35 -0.89
CA PRO A 116 7.48 11.16 -0.42
C PRO A 116 7.88 10.88 1.03
N LEU A 117 6.91 10.56 1.89
CA LEU A 117 7.16 10.20 3.29
C LEU A 117 7.90 8.87 3.40
N ILE A 118 7.50 7.88 2.60
CA ILE A 118 8.18 6.58 2.53
C ILE A 118 9.62 6.75 2.05
N ALA A 119 9.84 7.55 1.02
CA ALA A 119 11.18 7.83 0.50
C ALA A 119 12.06 8.50 1.55
N ALA A 120 11.55 9.50 2.25
CA ALA A 120 12.26 10.18 3.32
C ALA A 120 12.56 9.25 4.51
N TRP A 121 11.61 8.39 4.88
CA TRP A 121 11.78 7.42 5.94
C TRP A 121 12.84 6.37 5.61
N ARG A 122 12.86 5.87 4.37
CA ARG A 122 13.87 4.89 3.91
C ARG A 122 15.27 5.48 3.85
N ASP A 123 15.39 6.76 3.53
CA ASP A 123 16.67 7.48 3.44
C ASP A 123 17.19 7.94 4.81
N SER A 124 16.37 7.86 5.86
CA SER A 124 16.78 8.21 7.23
C SER A 124 17.49 7.03 7.88
N ASP A 125 18.56 7.33 8.61
CA ASP A 125 19.18 6.35 9.51
C ASP A 125 18.23 6.04 10.68
N ASP A 126 18.32 4.83 11.23
CA ASP A 126 17.54 4.41 12.39
C ASP A 126 17.67 5.43 13.54
N GLY A 127 16.52 5.97 13.97
CA GLY A 127 16.45 6.95 15.03
C GLY A 127 16.60 8.42 14.59
N THR A 128 16.78 8.69 13.31
CA THR A 128 16.78 10.08 12.78
C THR A 128 15.33 10.55 12.61
N PRO A 129 14.95 11.70 13.22
CA PRO A 129 13.60 12.23 13.05
C PRO A 129 13.35 12.61 11.59
N VAL A 130 12.24 12.16 11.04
CA VAL A 130 11.77 12.56 9.72
C VAL A 130 11.03 13.89 9.87
N ASN A 131 11.65 14.98 9.39
CA ASN A 131 10.99 16.27 9.33
C ASN A 131 10.07 16.32 8.11
N VAL A 132 8.78 16.18 8.36
CA VAL A 132 7.76 16.31 7.33
C VAL A 132 7.27 17.75 7.33
N ARG A 133 7.55 18.47 6.24
CA ARG A 133 6.93 19.77 6.00
C ARG A 133 5.75 19.58 5.08
N PHE A 134 4.56 19.80 5.60
CA PHE A 134 3.37 19.97 4.80
C PHE A 134 3.32 21.44 4.36
N GLU A 135 3.58 21.65 3.10
CA GLU A 135 3.33 22.95 2.46
C GLU A 135 2.01 22.92 1.69
#